data_af6a818d15ca3ec66bd0aa3fd41dbf4b
#
_entry.id   af6a818d15ca3ec66bd0aa3fd41dbf4b
#
_cell.length_a   1.000
_cell.length_b   1.000
_cell.length_c   1.000
_cell.angle_alpha   90.00
_cell.angle_beta   90.00
_cell.angle_gamma   90.00
#
_symmetry.space_group_name_H-M   'P 1'
#
loop_
_entity.id
_entity.type
_entity.pdbx_description
1 polymer ?
#
loop_
_entity_poly.entity_id
_entity_poly.type
_entity_poly.pdbx_seq_one_letter_code
_entity_poly.pdbx_strand_id
1 'polypeptide(L)'
;HTTCNGKDECSMKNVKVILWGLGAMGGGIGKMLCKKQGVDIVGAIDIGAKLGKSLYDVVPGIERGDREDVIVGTAEEVIRPGAADIVVVCTNSFTRDVYDKLVFVMERGMNVITSAEEMAYPQAQEPELAAKLDEIARRNGVTVLGTGINPGLIMDLLVILWTGACESVDHIVSRRVNSLSPFGPAVMEEQGIGLEVAEFEKRKAAGTMTGHVGFAESIRMITDALGWKLDKFEQDM
;
A
#
# COMPACT_ATOMS: atom_id res chain seq x y z
N HIS A 1 25.53 30.99 14.69
CA HIS A 1 24.42 31.45 15.53
C HIS A 1 23.39 32.14 14.66
N THR A 2 22.38 31.42 14.19
CA THR A 2 21.21 31.98 13.52
C THR A 2 20.14 32.09 14.61
N THR A 3 19.85 33.29 15.05
CA THR A 3 18.74 33.56 15.97
C THR A 3 17.45 33.54 15.15
N CYS A 4 16.64 32.51 15.33
CA CYS A 4 15.26 32.56 14.91
C CYS A 4 14.48 33.48 15.85
N ASN A 5 14.10 34.66 15.35
CA ASN A 5 13.12 35.51 16.00
C ASN A 5 11.76 34.83 15.90
N GLY A 6 11.22 34.39 17.04
CA GLY A 6 9.89 33.83 17.11
C GLY A 6 8.83 34.85 16.75
N LYS A 7 8.09 34.57 15.68
CA LYS A 7 6.70 34.92 15.37
C LYS A 7 6.30 34.66 13.89
N ASP A 8 7.15 34.04 13.10
CA ASP A 8 6.65 33.41 11.88
C ASP A 8 6.36 31.95 12.21
N GLU A 9 5.14 31.63 12.61
CA GLU A 9 4.59 30.29 12.46
C GLU A 9 4.70 30.00 10.95
N CYS A 10 5.71 29.21 10.58
CA CYS A 10 5.79 28.64 9.27
C CYS A 10 4.58 27.68 9.15
N SER A 11 3.45 28.23 8.74
CA SER A 11 2.24 27.46 8.45
C SER A 11 2.59 26.53 7.31
N MET A 12 3.10 25.35 7.64
CA MET A 12 3.31 24.32 6.64
C MET A 12 1.94 23.98 6.04
N LYS A 13 1.82 24.15 4.73
CA LYS A 13 0.62 23.80 3.99
C LYS A 13 0.34 22.31 4.19
N ASN A 14 -0.89 21.96 4.54
CA ASN A 14 -1.28 20.57 4.69
C ASN A 14 -1.09 19.80 3.37
N VAL A 15 -0.65 18.55 3.49
CA VAL A 15 -0.55 17.60 2.35
C VAL A 15 -1.95 17.17 1.95
N LYS A 16 -2.31 17.44 0.70
CA LYS A 16 -3.59 17.03 0.12
C LYS A 16 -3.54 15.59 -0.37
N VAL A 17 -4.43 14.75 0.12
CA VAL A 17 -4.47 13.32 -0.16
C VAL A 17 -5.78 12.93 -0.84
N ILE A 18 -5.68 12.12 -1.89
CA ILE A 18 -6.81 11.39 -2.47
C ILE A 18 -6.70 9.93 -2.05
N LEU A 19 -7.81 9.33 -1.60
CA LEU A 19 -7.92 7.90 -1.31
C LEU A 19 -8.56 7.18 -2.50
N TRP A 20 -7.91 6.14 -3.01
CA TRP A 20 -8.44 5.30 -4.07
C TRP A 20 -8.60 3.85 -3.59
N GLY A 21 -9.84 3.42 -3.41
CA GLY A 21 -10.22 2.16 -2.79
C GLY A 21 -10.55 2.34 -1.31
N LEU A 22 -11.83 2.28 -0.97
CA LEU A 22 -12.37 2.49 0.38
C LEU A 22 -12.82 1.17 1.02
N GLY A 23 -12.10 0.09 0.73
CA GLY A 23 -12.25 -1.20 1.39
C GLY A 23 -11.67 -1.19 2.82
N ALA A 24 -11.42 -2.37 3.37
CA ALA A 24 -10.86 -2.51 4.71
C ALA A 24 -9.54 -1.75 4.88
N MET A 25 -8.60 -1.89 3.92
CA MET A 25 -7.29 -1.23 3.99
C MET A 25 -7.39 0.28 3.77
N GLY A 26 -7.99 0.71 2.65
CA GLY A 26 -8.08 2.15 2.36
C GLY A 26 -8.96 2.91 3.34
N GLY A 27 -10.05 2.31 3.83
CA GLY A 27 -10.85 2.88 4.91
C GLY A 27 -10.08 2.98 6.23
N GLY A 28 -9.27 1.97 6.56
CA GLY A 28 -8.38 2.00 7.73
C GLY A 28 -7.33 3.11 7.65
N ILE A 29 -6.69 3.25 6.48
CA ILE A 29 -5.72 4.32 6.21
C ILE A 29 -6.42 5.68 6.28
N GLY A 30 -7.60 5.83 5.70
CA GLY A 30 -8.40 7.07 5.78
C GLY A 30 -8.68 7.50 7.22
N LYS A 31 -9.05 6.55 8.09
CA LYS A 31 -9.23 6.81 9.54
C LYS A 31 -7.96 7.32 10.21
N MET A 32 -6.81 6.75 9.87
CA MET A 32 -5.54 7.18 10.43
C MET A 32 -5.15 8.56 9.93
N LEU A 33 -5.34 8.84 8.64
CA LEU A 33 -5.02 10.14 8.04
C LEU A 33 -5.89 11.26 8.61
N CYS A 34 -7.18 11.02 8.84
CA CYS A 34 -8.08 11.99 9.49
C CYS A 34 -7.66 12.39 10.90
N LYS A 35 -6.84 11.57 11.58
CA LYS A 35 -6.30 11.87 12.91
C LYS A 35 -4.94 12.55 12.87
N LYS A 36 -4.30 12.64 11.70
CA LYS A 36 -2.99 13.28 11.57
C LYS A 36 -3.13 14.78 11.33
N GLN A 37 -2.26 15.54 11.98
CA GLN A 37 -2.08 16.97 11.67
C GLN A 37 -1.28 17.12 10.36
N GLY A 38 -1.55 18.18 9.63
CA GLY A 38 -0.83 18.49 8.39
C GLY A 38 -1.27 17.63 7.19
N VAL A 39 -2.43 16.97 7.26
CA VAL A 39 -2.98 16.14 6.18
C VAL A 39 -4.46 16.46 5.98
N ASP A 40 -4.84 16.72 4.74
CA ASP A 40 -6.23 16.90 4.31
C ASP A 40 -6.63 15.83 3.28
N ILE A 41 -7.69 15.09 3.54
CA ILE A 41 -8.26 14.22 2.52
C ILE A 41 -9.19 15.11 1.66
N VAL A 42 -8.81 15.27 0.39
CA VAL A 42 -9.48 16.17 -0.55
C VAL A 42 -10.24 15.43 -1.66
N GLY A 43 -10.13 14.10 -1.71
CA GLY A 43 -10.83 13.28 -2.68
C GLY A 43 -10.90 11.82 -2.26
N ALA A 44 -11.90 11.13 -2.77
CA ALA A 44 -12.12 9.71 -2.51
C ALA A 44 -12.65 9.03 -3.77
N ILE A 45 -12.12 7.85 -4.09
CA ILE A 45 -12.46 7.09 -5.28
C ILE A 45 -12.81 5.67 -4.87
N ASP A 46 -13.96 5.19 -5.33
CA ASP A 46 -14.36 3.79 -5.21
C ASP A 46 -15.33 3.46 -6.37
N ILE A 47 -15.96 2.32 -6.32
CA ILE A 47 -16.90 1.82 -7.33
C ILE A 47 -18.24 1.40 -6.70
N GLY A 48 -19.25 1.19 -7.56
CA GLY A 48 -20.53 0.60 -7.17
C GLY A 48 -21.34 1.49 -6.20
N ALA A 49 -21.84 0.89 -5.13
CA ALA A 49 -22.80 1.52 -4.23
C ALA A 49 -22.23 2.67 -3.37
N LYS A 50 -20.93 2.92 -3.41
CA LYS A 50 -20.27 4.01 -2.69
C LYS A 50 -20.23 5.30 -3.48
N LEU A 51 -20.32 5.25 -4.80
CA LEU A 51 -20.32 6.45 -5.67
C LEU A 51 -21.42 7.44 -5.27
N GLY A 52 -21.05 8.72 -5.28
CA GLY A 52 -21.96 9.83 -4.94
C GLY A 52 -22.24 9.99 -3.45
N LYS A 53 -21.71 9.14 -2.59
CA LYS A 53 -21.87 9.24 -1.12
C LYS A 53 -20.71 9.98 -0.49
N SER A 54 -20.93 10.52 0.70
CA SER A 54 -19.87 11.10 1.51
C SER A 54 -18.88 10.02 1.96
N LEU A 55 -17.57 10.33 1.92
CA LEU A 55 -16.52 9.51 2.49
C LEU A 55 -16.82 9.13 3.96
N TYR A 56 -17.36 10.08 4.70
CA TYR A 56 -17.67 9.96 6.13
C TYR A 56 -18.83 9.00 6.41
N ASP A 57 -19.71 8.80 5.42
CA ASP A 57 -20.80 7.82 5.51
C ASP A 57 -20.37 6.42 5.07
N VAL A 58 -19.44 6.31 4.10
CA VAL A 58 -19.05 5.02 3.53
C VAL A 58 -17.90 4.35 4.29
N VAL A 59 -17.14 5.10 5.09
CA VAL A 59 -16.04 4.58 5.91
C VAL A 59 -16.41 4.70 7.38
N PRO A 60 -16.89 3.64 8.02
CA PRO A 60 -17.32 3.69 9.43
C PRO A 60 -16.17 4.14 10.35
N GLY A 61 -16.46 5.07 11.26
CA GLY A 61 -15.52 5.56 12.26
C GLY A 61 -14.53 6.63 11.78
N ILE A 62 -14.80 7.24 10.62
CA ILE A 62 -14.28 8.56 10.27
C ILE A 62 -15.34 9.60 10.68
N GLU A 63 -14.95 10.55 11.51
CA GLU A 63 -15.79 11.68 11.85
C GLU A 63 -15.41 12.87 10.95
N ARG A 64 -16.42 13.50 10.34
CA ARG A 64 -16.21 14.67 9.48
C ARG A 64 -15.67 15.86 10.28
N GLY A 65 -16.27 16.14 11.44
CA GLY A 65 -15.98 17.36 12.20
C GLY A 65 -16.23 18.61 11.34
N ASP A 66 -15.32 19.57 11.39
CA ASP A 66 -15.38 20.83 10.63
C ASP A 66 -14.78 20.72 9.21
N ARG A 67 -14.45 19.50 8.74
CA ARG A 67 -13.87 19.30 7.41
C ARG A 67 -14.90 19.47 6.31
N GLU A 68 -14.43 19.89 5.14
CA GLU A 68 -15.26 19.87 3.94
C GLU A 68 -15.72 18.44 3.64
N ASP A 69 -16.87 18.31 3.03
CA ASP A 69 -17.39 17.01 2.62
C ASP A 69 -16.62 16.49 1.41
N VAL A 70 -16.26 15.20 1.45
CA VAL A 70 -15.56 14.53 0.36
C VAL A 70 -16.48 13.50 -0.25
N ILE A 71 -16.98 13.80 -1.45
CA ILE A 71 -17.86 12.91 -2.18
C ILE A 71 -17.04 11.87 -2.95
N VAL A 72 -17.41 10.61 -2.81
CA VAL A 72 -16.78 9.49 -3.54
C VAL A 72 -17.16 9.58 -5.01
N GLY A 73 -16.14 9.72 -5.87
CA GLY A 73 -16.29 9.82 -7.31
C GLY A 73 -15.54 8.73 -8.08
N THR A 74 -15.57 8.84 -9.40
CA THR A 74 -14.73 8.05 -10.29
C THR A 74 -13.30 8.62 -10.35
N ALA A 75 -12.36 7.84 -10.87
CA ALA A 75 -10.98 8.30 -11.03
C ALA A 75 -10.90 9.54 -11.94
N GLU A 76 -11.66 9.56 -13.02
CA GLU A 76 -11.69 10.65 -13.99
C GLU A 76 -12.26 11.95 -13.42
N GLU A 77 -13.20 11.84 -12.47
CA GLU A 77 -13.80 13.00 -11.81
C GLU A 77 -12.88 13.60 -10.74
N VAL A 78 -12.18 12.75 -9.99
CA VAL A 78 -11.43 13.16 -8.80
C VAL A 78 -9.97 13.47 -9.12
N ILE A 79 -9.31 12.66 -9.98
CA ILE A 79 -7.89 12.82 -10.33
C ILE A 79 -7.73 13.79 -11.49
N ARG A 80 -7.39 15.04 -11.15
CA ARG A 80 -7.10 16.11 -12.09
C ARG A 80 -5.75 16.74 -11.75
N PRO A 81 -5.02 17.31 -12.72
CA PRO A 81 -3.76 18.00 -12.43
C PRO A 81 -3.92 19.01 -11.30
N GLY A 82 -3.08 18.91 -10.27
CA GLY A 82 -3.10 19.81 -9.10
C GLY A 82 -4.22 19.55 -8.08
N ALA A 83 -5.03 18.49 -8.23
CA ALA A 83 -6.09 18.16 -7.28
C ALA A 83 -5.56 17.80 -5.89
N ALA A 84 -4.43 17.10 -5.85
CA ALA A 84 -3.79 16.67 -4.60
C ALA A 84 -2.26 16.61 -4.76
N ASP A 85 -1.56 16.47 -3.64
CA ASP A 85 -0.12 16.25 -3.61
C ASP A 85 0.22 14.76 -3.78
N ILE A 86 -0.70 13.88 -3.32
CA ILE A 86 -0.49 12.44 -3.33
C ILE A 86 -1.81 11.66 -3.41
N VAL A 87 -1.78 10.53 -4.09
CA VAL A 87 -2.88 9.55 -4.14
C VAL A 87 -2.46 8.28 -3.43
N VAL A 88 -3.31 7.75 -2.56
CA VAL A 88 -3.11 6.46 -1.87
C VAL A 88 -4.03 5.42 -2.51
N VAL A 89 -3.43 4.45 -3.22
CA VAL A 89 -4.15 3.41 -3.97
C VAL A 89 -4.18 2.12 -3.16
N CYS A 90 -5.39 1.66 -2.80
CA CYS A 90 -5.64 0.48 -1.96
C CYS A 90 -6.69 -0.44 -2.59
N THR A 91 -6.46 -0.87 -3.84
CA THR A 91 -7.48 -1.59 -4.62
C THR A 91 -7.17 -3.07 -4.84
N ASN A 92 -5.94 -3.44 -5.09
CA ASN A 92 -5.51 -4.77 -5.50
C ASN A 92 -4.14 -5.07 -4.89
N SER A 93 -3.71 -6.35 -4.93
CA SER A 93 -2.45 -6.85 -4.37
C SER A 93 -1.31 -6.94 -5.39
N PHE A 94 -1.65 -7.09 -6.68
CA PHE A 94 -0.70 -7.38 -7.75
C PHE A 94 -0.32 -6.14 -8.56
N THR A 95 0.95 -6.05 -8.95
CA THR A 95 1.50 -4.94 -9.74
C THR A 95 0.72 -4.73 -11.04
N ARG A 96 0.39 -5.80 -11.74
CA ARG A 96 -0.37 -5.74 -13.01
C ARG A 96 -1.74 -5.09 -12.84
N ASP A 97 -2.42 -5.37 -11.73
CA ASP A 97 -3.78 -4.89 -11.46
C ASP A 97 -3.82 -3.41 -11.05
N VAL A 98 -2.74 -2.91 -10.50
CA VAL A 98 -2.64 -1.49 -10.08
C VAL A 98 -1.88 -0.63 -11.09
N TYR A 99 -1.16 -1.22 -12.03
CA TYR A 99 -0.26 -0.53 -12.95
C TYR A 99 -0.91 0.66 -13.66
N ASP A 100 -2.03 0.46 -14.33
CA ASP A 100 -2.71 1.52 -15.07
C ASP A 100 -3.21 2.64 -14.16
N LYS A 101 -3.60 2.32 -12.92
CA LYS A 101 -4.01 3.31 -11.91
C LYS A 101 -2.84 4.17 -11.47
N LEU A 102 -1.68 3.55 -11.23
CA LEU A 102 -0.46 4.26 -10.85
C LEU A 102 0.01 5.18 -11.98
N VAL A 103 0.02 4.69 -13.22
CA VAL A 103 0.34 5.49 -14.42
C VAL A 103 -0.62 6.66 -14.55
N PHE A 104 -1.93 6.42 -14.42
CA PHE A 104 -2.97 7.45 -14.51
C PHE A 104 -2.76 8.60 -13.52
N VAL A 105 -2.32 8.29 -12.29
CA VAL A 105 -2.00 9.29 -11.27
C VAL A 105 -0.73 10.06 -11.62
N MET A 106 0.35 9.34 -11.95
CA MET A 106 1.66 9.93 -12.23
C MET A 106 1.65 10.86 -13.44
N GLU A 107 0.93 10.49 -14.50
CA GLU A 107 0.77 11.32 -15.71
C GLU A 107 0.01 12.62 -15.45
N ARG A 108 -0.68 12.74 -14.30
CA ARG A 108 -1.33 13.97 -13.84
C ARG A 108 -0.50 14.76 -12.82
N GLY A 109 0.79 14.40 -12.69
CA GLY A 109 1.75 15.12 -11.86
C GLY A 109 1.55 14.95 -10.36
N MET A 110 0.95 13.85 -9.92
CA MET A 110 0.77 13.55 -8.49
C MET A 110 1.63 12.37 -8.06
N ASN A 111 2.16 12.45 -6.83
CA ASN A 111 2.81 11.31 -6.21
C ASN A 111 1.78 10.21 -5.91
N VAL A 112 2.24 8.96 -5.82
CA VAL A 112 1.37 7.84 -5.50
C VAL A 112 2.01 6.88 -4.51
N ILE A 113 1.23 6.48 -3.51
CA ILE A 113 1.55 5.37 -2.61
C ILE A 113 0.52 4.27 -2.86
N THR A 114 0.97 3.02 -2.90
CA THR A 114 0.06 1.88 -3.00
C THR A 114 0.33 0.85 -1.90
N SER A 115 -0.74 0.24 -1.41
CA SER A 115 -0.70 -0.91 -0.50
C SER A 115 -0.70 -2.25 -1.21
N ALA A 116 -0.60 -2.27 -2.55
CA ALA A 116 -0.45 -3.50 -3.31
C ALA A 116 0.83 -4.23 -2.86
N GLU A 117 0.69 -5.46 -2.41
CA GLU A 117 1.76 -6.22 -1.77
C GLU A 117 2.97 -6.40 -2.69
N GLU A 118 2.77 -6.78 -3.96
CA GLU A 118 3.87 -6.90 -4.93
C GLU A 118 4.62 -5.59 -5.15
N MET A 119 3.95 -4.45 -4.99
CA MET A 119 4.57 -3.15 -5.18
C MET A 119 5.56 -2.77 -4.06
N ALA A 120 5.63 -3.53 -2.96
CA ALA A 120 6.69 -3.33 -1.95
C ALA A 120 8.09 -3.58 -2.54
N TYR A 121 8.21 -4.53 -3.48
CA TYR A 121 9.44 -4.78 -4.24
C TYR A 121 9.11 -5.37 -5.63
N PRO A 122 8.54 -4.59 -6.54
CA PRO A 122 8.00 -5.09 -7.80
C PRO A 122 9.06 -5.73 -8.71
N GLN A 123 10.32 -5.40 -8.51
CA GLN A 123 11.46 -6.02 -9.22
C GLN A 123 11.56 -7.52 -8.98
N ALA A 124 10.97 -8.05 -7.91
CA ALA A 124 11.01 -9.47 -7.59
C ALA A 124 10.27 -10.33 -8.63
N GLN A 125 9.09 -9.89 -9.05
CA GLN A 125 8.22 -10.64 -9.94
C GLN A 125 7.89 -9.90 -11.24
N GLU A 126 7.85 -8.58 -11.24
CA GLU A 126 7.47 -7.74 -12.39
C GLU A 126 8.55 -6.69 -12.73
N PRO A 127 9.80 -7.12 -13.03
CA PRO A 127 10.92 -6.18 -13.24
C PRO A 127 10.69 -5.21 -14.41
N GLU A 128 10.00 -5.66 -15.47
CA GLU A 128 9.70 -4.80 -16.62
C GLU A 128 8.67 -3.71 -16.28
N LEU A 129 7.63 -4.06 -15.52
CA LEU A 129 6.64 -3.08 -15.08
C LEU A 129 7.25 -2.12 -14.06
N ALA A 130 8.09 -2.61 -13.16
CA ALA A 130 8.84 -1.78 -12.21
C ALA A 130 9.70 -0.73 -12.93
N ALA A 131 10.46 -1.15 -13.96
CA ALA A 131 11.27 -0.24 -14.77
C ALA A 131 10.43 0.82 -15.51
N LYS A 132 9.28 0.43 -16.07
CA LYS A 132 8.35 1.36 -16.72
C LYS A 132 7.75 2.37 -15.73
N LEU A 133 7.37 1.92 -14.53
CA LEU A 133 6.85 2.82 -13.48
C LEU A 133 7.92 3.85 -13.06
N ASP A 134 9.18 3.42 -12.88
CA ASP A 134 10.29 4.32 -12.55
C ASP A 134 10.51 5.36 -13.66
N GLU A 135 10.51 4.93 -14.94
CA GLU A 135 10.63 5.84 -16.08
C GLU A 135 9.50 6.88 -16.12
N ILE A 136 8.25 6.44 -15.93
CA ILE A 136 7.09 7.33 -15.94
C ILE A 136 7.16 8.31 -14.77
N ALA A 137 7.52 7.84 -13.58
CA ALA A 137 7.67 8.68 -12.39
C ALA A 137 8.73 9.77 -12.61
N ARG A 138 9.90 9.39 -13.11
CA ARG A 138 10.99 10.35 -13.43
C ARG A 138 10.58 11.36 -14.50
N ARG A 139 9.94 10.92 -15.57
CA ARG A 139 9.47 11.79 -16.66
C ARG A 139 8.46 12.83 -16.17
N ASN A 140 7.61 12.48 -15.22
CA ASN A 140 6.60 13.37 -14.66
C ASN A 140 7.07 14.11 -13.38
N GLY A 141 8.29 13.89 -12.90
CA GLY A 141 8.83 14.53 -11.69
C GLY A 141 8.10 14.16 -10.42
N VAL A 142 7.57 12.93 -10.34
CA VAL A 142 6.79 12.41 -9.21
C VAL A 142 7.40 11.13 -8.64
N THR A 143 6.87 10.69 -7.50
CA THR A 143 7.30 9.46 -6.82
C THR A 143 6.19 8.42 -6.83
N VAL A 144 6.54 7.16 -7.10
CA VAL A 144 5.71 5.99 -6.87
C VAL A 144 6.34 5.14 -5.77
N LEU A 145 5.54 4.76 -4.76
CA LEU A 145 5.99 3.96 -3.63
C LEU A 145 4.97 2.86 -3.33
N GLY A 146 5.40 1.61 -3.41
CA GLY A 146 4.69 0.49 -2.79
C GLY A 146 5.18 0.27 -1.38
N THR A 147 4.28 0.11 -0.42
CA THR A 147 4.63 -0.13 0.98
C THR A 147 3.46 -0.72 1.75
N GLY A 148 3.76 -1.30 2.89
CA GLY A 148 2.78 -1.89 3.79
C GLY A 148 3.41 -2.31 5.11
N ILE A 149 2.63 -3.02 5.91
CA ILE A 149 3.15 -3.64 7.14
C ILE A 149 3.91 -4.93 6.78
N ASN A 150 3.40 -5.71 5.83
CA ASN A 150 4.03 -6.93 5.34
C ASN A 150 3.39 -7.40 4.02
N PRO A 151 4.13 -7.31 2.91
CA PRO A 151 5.49 -6.80 2.76
C PRO A 151 5.58 -5.27 2.91
N GLY A 152 6.81 -4.76 3.14
CA GLY A 152 7.13 -3.34 3.18
C GLY A 152 7.70 -2.83 4.51
N LEU A 153 7.59 -3.60 5.62
CA LEU A 153 8.17 -3.17 6.91
C LEU A 153 8.65 -4.35 7.77
N ILE A 154 7.73 -5.20 8.29
CA ILE A 154 8.03 -6.07 9.43
C ILE A 154 8.96 -7.22 9.08
N MET A 155 8.72 -7.90 7.93
CA MET A 155 9.46 -9.09 7.54
C MET A 155 10.54 -8.83 6.48
N ASP A 156 10.78 -7.57 6.15
CA ASP A 156 11.77 -7.13 5.16
C ASP A 156 12.58 -5.93 5.63
N LEU A 157 12.09 -4.70 5.55
CA LEU A 157 12.86 -3.50 5.91
C LEU A 157 13.40 -3.55 7.35
N LEU A 158 12.61 -4.03 8.30
CA LEU A 158 13.04 -4.17 9.69
C LEU A 158 14.15 -5.23 9.81
N VAL A 159 14.06 -6.32 9.06
CA VAL A 159 15.11 -7.35 9.00
C VAL A 159 16.40 -6.76 8.44
N ILE A 160 16.30 -6.04 7.30
CA ILE A 160 17.46 -5.36 6.69
C ILE A 160 18.09 -4.37 7.67
N LEU A 161 17.29 -3.58 8.37
CA LEU A 161 17.79 -2.65 9.38
C LEU A 161 18.60 -3.35 10.47
N TRP A 162 18.12 -4.50 10.99
CA TRP A 162 18.82 -5.28 12.00
C TRP A 162 20.12 -5.88 11.50
N THR A 163 20.20 -6.29 10.24
CA THR A 163 21.46 -6.81 9.67
C THR A 163 22.57 -5.77 9.65
N GLY A 164 22.23 -4.48 9.55
CA GLY A 164 23.20 -3.38 9.61
C GLY A 164 23.92 -3.24 10.97
N ALA A 165 23.42 -3.88 12.01
CA ALA A 165 24.06 -3.93 13.34
C ALA A 165 24.89 -5.19 13.54
N CYS A 166 24.95 -6.11 12.56
CA CYS A 166 25.71 -7.36 12.62
C CYS A 166 27.06 -7.22 11.92
N GLU A 167 28.09 -7.91 12.43
CA GLU A 167 29.39 -8.01 11.77
C GLU A 167 29.30 -8.88 10.51
N SER A 168 28.54 -9.97 10.59
CA SER A 168 28.24 -10.87 9.48
C SER A 168 26.81 -11.43 9.62
N VAL A 169 26.23 -11.86 8.53
CA VAL A 169 24.90 -12.49 8.50
C VAL A 169 25.00 -13.77 7.66
N ASP A 170 24.80 -14.90 8.30
CA ASP A 170 24.88 -16.22 7.64
C ASP A 170 23.47 -16.83 7.46
N HIS A 171 22.51 -16.43 8.31
CA HIS A 171 21.18 -17.01 8.31
C HIS A 171 20.16 -16.01 8.85
N ILE A 172 18.97 -15.98 8.26
CA ILE A 172 17.85 -15.15 8.70
C ILE A 172 16.62 -16.02 8.90
N VAL A 173 15.97 -15.86 10.06
CA VAL A 173 14.64 -16.41 10.34
C VAL A 173 13.73 -15.30 10.75
N SER A 174 12.76 -14.98 9.90
CA SER A 174 11.73 -13.99 10.19
C SER A 174 10.38 -14.69 10.38
N ARG A 175 9.71 -14.46 11.52
CA ARG A 175 8.43 -15.08 11.85
C ARG A 175 7.42 -14.02 12.25
N ARG A 176 6.21 -14.14 11.73
CA ARG A 176 5.08 -13.32 12.12
C ARG A 176 3.92 -14.20 12.54
N VAL A 177 3.36 -13.91 13.71
CA VAL A 177 2.12 -14.52 14.20
C VAL A 177 1.13 -13.41 14.51
N ASN A 178 -0.03 -13.46 13.90
CA ASN A 178 -1.09 -12.46 14.10
C ASN A 178 -2.47 -13.12 14.06
N SER A 179 -3.44 -12.50 14.74
CA SER A 179 -4.83 -12.88 14.60
C SER A 179 -5.38 -12.39 13.26
N LEU A 180 -6.16 -13.22 12.59
CA LEU A 180 -6.89 -12.87 11.37
C LEU A 180 -8.30 -12.32 11.66
N SER A 181 -8.76 -12.37 12.92
CA SER A 181 -10.11 -11.92 13.30
C SER A 181 -10.45 -10.46 12.93
N PRO A 182 -9.48 -9.51 12.84
CA PRO A 182 -9.78 -8.16 12.38
C PRO A 182 -9.98 -8.02 10.87
N PHE A 183 -9.63 -9.06 10.09
CA PHE A 183 -9.76 -9.03 8.64
C PHE A 183 -11.18 -9.43 8.20
N GLY A 184 -11.60 -8.90 7.04
CA GLY A 184 -12.93 -9.18 6.50
C GLY A 184 -13.08 -10.60 5.93
N PRO A 185 -14.33 -11.03 5.65
CA PRO A 185 -14.62 -12.38 5.14
C PRO A 185 -13.85 -12.76 3.88
N ALA A 186 -13.59 -11.81 2.98
CA ALA A 186 -12.84 -12.06 1.74
C ALA A 186 -11.41 -12.57 2.03
N VAL A 187 -10.69 -11.93 2.95
CA VAL A 187 -9.33 -12.36 3.33
C VAL A 187 -9.37 -13.73 4.02
N MET A 188 -10.40 -13.99 4.83
CA MET A 188 -10.59 -15.27 5.50
C MET A 188 -10.81 -16.38 4.47
N GLU A 189 -11.63 -16.13 3.46
CA GLU A 189 -11.92 -17.09 2.38
C GLU A 189 -10.70 -17.37 1.51
N GLU A 190 -9.98 -16.33 1.09
CA GLU A 190 -8.76 -16.45 0.27
C GLU A 190 -7.66 -17.25 0.97
N GLN A 191 -7.60 -17.20 2.28
CA GLN A 191 -6.65 -17.98 3.09
C GLN A 191 -7.20 -19.31 3.58
N GLY A 192 -8.43 -19.67 3.21
CA GLY A 192 -9.06 -20.94 3.56
C GLY A 192 -9.45 -21.06 5.04
N ILE A 193 -9.57 -19.94 5.75
CA ILE A 193 -9.95 -19.94 7.16
C ILE A 193 -11.40 -20.37 7.32
N GLY A 194 -11.61 -21.40 8.15
CA GLY A 194 -12.93 -21.98 8.41
C GLY A 194 -13.36 -23.07 7.42
N LEU A 195 -12.49 -23.44 6.47
CA LEU A 195 -12.73 -24.62 5.64
C LEU A 195 -12.47 -25.91 6.39
N GLU A 196 -13.21 -26.95 6.04
CA GLU A 196 -12.87 -28.33 6.43
C GLU A 196 -11.54 -28.72 5.75
N VAL A 197 -10.73 -29.55 6.43
CA VAL A 197 -9.39 -29.94 5.96
C VAL A 197 -9.42 -30.51 4.53
N ALA A 198 -10.40 -31.36 4.23
CA ALA A 198 -10.52 -31.96 2.91
C ALA A 198 -10.77 -30.92 1.79
N GLU A 199 -11.60 -29.91 2.05
CA GLU A 199 -11.86 -28.82 1.10
C GLU A 199 -10.65 -27.89 0.99
N PHE A 200 -9.95 -27.63 2.09
CA PHE A 200 -8.70 -26.86 2.09
C PHE A 200 -7.65 -27.52 1.18
N GLU A 201 -7.36 -28.80 1.38
CA GLU A 201 -6.40 -29.56 0.57
C GLU A 201 -6.79 -29.61 -0.91
N LYS A 202 -8.09 -29.75 -1.20
CA LYS A 202 -8.60 -29.72 -2.58
C LYS A 202 -8.37 -28.35 -3.24
N ARG A 203 -8.67 -27.26 -2.55
CA ARG A 203 -8.47 -25.89 -3.08
C ARG A 203 -6.99 -25.56 -3.21
N LYS A 204 -6.16 -25.99 -2.25
CA LYS A 204 -4.71 -25.89 -2.30
C LYS A 204 -4.16 -26.59 -3.54
N ALA A 205 -4.54 -27.83 -3.79
CA ALA A 205 -4.14 -28.62 -4.94
C ALA A 205 -4.63 -28.02 -6.27
N ALA A 206 -5.79 -27.38 -6.29
CA ALA A 206 -6.36 -26.70 -7.45
C ALA A 206 -5.74 -25.30 -7.70
N GLY A 207 -4.88 -24.78 -6.81
CA GLY A 207 -4.30 -23.44 -6.92
C GLY A 207 -5.33 -22.30 -6.83
N THR A 208 -6.47 -22.54 -6.18
CA THR A 208 -7.57 -21.56 -6.06
C THR A 208 -7.50 -20.77 -4.74
N MET A 209 -6.45 -20.94 -3.98
CA MET A 209 -6.17 -20.19 -2.76
C MET A 209 -4.95 -19.29 -2.98
N THR A 210 -5.07 -18.05 -2.60
CA THR A 210 -4.00 -17.07 -2.79
C THR A 210 -2.94 -17.17 -1.69
N GLY A 211 -3.34 -17.55 -0.49
CA GLY A 211 -2.46 -17.57 0.67
C GLY A 211 -1.95 -16.18 1.03
N HIS A 212 -0.67 -16.10 1.40
CA HIS A 212 -0.01 -14.82 1.66
C HIS A 212 0.72 -14.33 0.41
N VAL A 213 0.38 -13.11 -0.04
CA VAL A 213 1.11 -12.39 -1.11
C VAL A 213 2.24 -11.57 -0.49
N GLY A 214 3.44 -11.58 -1.13
CA GLY A 214 4.55 -10.72 -0.74
C GLY A 214 5.77 -11.42 -0.18
N PHE A 215 5.81 -12.76 -0.09
CA PHE A 215 7.02 -13.46 0.35
C PHE A 215 8.16 -13.33 -0.66
N ALA A 216 7.87 -13.40 -1.95
CA ALA A 216 8.89 -13.22 -2.99
C ALA A 216 9.51 -11.83 -2.90
N GLU A 217 8.70 -10.81 -2.70
CA GLU A 217 9.10 -9.41 -2.54
C GLU A 217 9.99 -9.22 -1.31
N SER A 218 9.54 -9.70 -0.14
CA SER A 218 10.30 -9.57 1.10
C SER A 218 11.64 -10.30 1.04
N ILE A 219 11.65 -11.53 0.53
CA ILE A 219 12.88 -12.33 0.40
C ILE A 219 13.85 -11.66 -0.59
N ARG A 220 13.35 -11.21 -1.75
CA ARG A 220 14.19 -10.57 -2.75
C ARG A 220 14.74 -9.23 -2.26
N MET A 221 13.93 -8.44 -1.56
CA MET A 221 14.38 -7.20 -0.94
C MET A 221 15.54 -7.44 0.04
N ILE A 222 15.43 -8.46 0.90
CA ILE A 222 16.49 -8.84 1.85
C ILE A 222 17.74 -9.32 1.12
N THR A 223 17.59 -10.25 0.17
CA THR A 223 18.75 -10.82 -0.52
C THR A 223 19.50 -9.79 -1.35
N ASP A 224 18.79 -8.90 -2.03
CA ASP A 224 19.41 -7.83 -2.81
C ASP A 224 20.11 -6.80 -1.90
N ALA A 225 19.51 -6.46 -0.74
CA ALA A 225 20.13 -5.56 0.23
C ALA A 225 21.45 -6.12 0.83
N LEU A 226 21.52 -7.43 1.01
CA LEU A 226 22.72 -8.13 1.53
C LEU A 226 23.72 -8.53 0.44
N GLY A 227 23.40 -8.32 -0.83
CA GLY A 227 24.21 -8.80 -1.95
C GLY A 227 24.20 -10.33 -2.08
N TRP A 228 23.19 -11.00 -1.55
CA TRP A 228 23.06 -12.45 -1.63
C TRP A 228 22.42 -12.85 -2.96
N LYS A 229 22.87 -13.97 -3.48
CA LYS A 229 22.24 -14.61 -4.63
C LYS A 229 21.16 -15.56 -4.15
N LEU A 230 19.93 -15.36 -4.62
CA LEU A 230 18.82 -16.27 -4.35
C LEU A 230 18.89 -17.45 -5.34
N ASP A 231 19.32 -18.62 -4.87
CA ASP A 231 19.42 -19.83 -5.70
C ASP A 231 18.12 -20.61 -5.78
N LYS A 232 17.28 -20.52 -4.73
CA LYS A 232 16.03 -21.27 -4.67
C LYS A 232 14.99 -20.48 -3.85
N PHE A 233 13.76 -20.47 -4.34
CA PHE A 233 12.58 -19.98 -3.62
C PHE A 233 11.53 -21.08 -3.54
N GLU A 234 11.04 -21.36 -2.35
CA GLU A 234 9.95 -22.31 -2.10
C GLU A 234 8.92 -21.66 -1.21
N GLN A 235 7.66 -21.82 -1.54
CA GLN A 235 6.53 -21.36 -0.74
C GLN A 235 5.55 -22.52 -0.56
N ASP A 236 5.09 -22.72 0.66
CA ASP A 236 4.06 -23.68 1.01
C ASP A 236 2.99 -23.02 1.89
N MET A 237 1.80 -23.66 1.94
CA MET A 237 0.61 -23.17 2.66
C MET A 237 0.09 -24.29 3.57
#